data_8e6b27f2a83f8d08f769165ac25d8559
#
_entry.id   8e6b27f2a83f8d08f769165ac25d8559
#
_cell.length_a   1.000
_cell.length_b   1.000
_cell.length_c   1.000
_cell.angle_alpha   90.00
_cell.angle_beta   90.00
_cell.angle_gamma   90.00
#
_symmetry.space_group_name_H-M   'P 1'
#
loop_
_entity.id
_entity.type
_entity.pdbx_description
1 polymer ?
#
loop_
_entity_poly.entity_id
_entity_poly.type
_entity_poly.pdbx_seq_one_letter_code
_entity_poly.pdbx_strand_id
1 'polypeptide(L)'
;MCIRYVYPGRGATNLDHRVTGASLPAAFEPERTCGMGGNDGYDTEAMSDKLIIWTLDWVPAGDAPRGFVRDLRLRWAAEEAGLSYDVRTVPFDSRATNHLDRQPFGQVPYLTDGDVSMFESGACLLHLARRSELLMPRDAAGEAETQQWVIAALNSIEMVTVPWWFLTITGQADNGLTGWMTQRLAHMERVLSERQWLAANRFTVADLLMTDVLRIGLVRAFGERPATEAYIKRITDRPA
;
A
#
# COMPACT_ATOMS: atom_id res chain seq x y z
N MET A 1 3.21 -15.48 14.00
CA MET A 1 3.25 -14.33 14.91
C MET A 1 2.08 -13.44 14.56
N CYS A 2 0.96 -13.60 15.26
CA CYS A 2 -0.28 -12.85 14.98
C CYS A 2 -0.11 -11.44 15.56
N ILE A 3 0.06 -10.44 14.72
CA ILE A 3 0.02 -9.04 15.16
C ILE A 3 -1.45 -8.70 15.41
N ARG A 4 -1.89 -8.84 16.66
CA ARG A 4 -3.11 -8.19 17.12
C ARG A 4 -2.81 -6.71 17.19
N TYR A 5 -3.48 -5.91 16.37
CA TYR A 5 -3.54 -4.47 16.55
C TYR A 5 -4.27 -4.19 17.86
N VAL A 6 -3.51 -3.93 18.93
CA VAL A 6 -4.05 -3.47 20.21
C VAL A 6 -4.07 -1.95 20.14
N TYR A 7 -5.26 -1.37 20.03
CA TYR A 7 -5.44 0.06 20.24
C TYR A 7 -5.42 0.37 21.74
N PRO A 8 -4.73 1.43 22.18
CA PRO A 8 -4.75 1.83 23.58
C PRO A 8 -6.09 2.50 23.92
N GLY A 9 -6.96 1.74 24.55
CA GLY A 9 -8.19 2.24 25.15
C GLY A 9 -8.47 1.52 26.44
N ARG A 10 -8.02 2.12 27.57
CA ARG A 10 -8.26 1.84 28.99
C ARG A 10 -7.48 0.69 29.63
N GLY A 11 -6.63 1.08 30.60
CA GLY A 11 -6.23 0.29 31.77
C GLY A 11 -4.88 -0.39 31.66
N ALA A 12 -3.83 0.30 32.10
CA ALA A 12 -2.51 -0.27 32.32
C ALA A 12 -2.54 -1.25 33.50
N THR A 13 -2.10 -2.50 33.26
CA THR A 13 -1.46 -3.32 34.30
C THR A 13 -0.13 -3.84 33.74
N ASN A 14 0.93 -3.52 34.48
CA ASN A 14 2.30 -3.96 34.26
C ASN A 14 2.38 -5.48 34.13
N LEU A 15 3.01 -5.97 33.06
CA LEU A 15 3.58 -7.31 33.02
C LEU A 15 4.99 -7.24 32.42
N ASP A 16 5.94 -7.41 33.33
CA ASP A 16 7.36 -7.64 33.09
C ASP A 16 7.54 -8.96 32.30
N HIS A 17 8.05 -8.92 31.10
CA HIS A 17 8.49 -10.10 30.36
C HIS A 17 9.94 -10.00 29.94
N ARG A 18 10.80 -10.65 30.75
CA ARG A 18 12.16 -11.04 30.35
C ARG A 18 12.08 -11.99 29.15
N VAL A 19 12.70 -11.61 28.05
CA VAL A 19 12.91 -12.49 26.90
C VAL A 19 14.08 -13.41 27.20
N THR A 20 13.81 -14.67 27.56
CA THR A 20 14.78 -15.75 27.53
C THR A 20 14.72 -16.46 26.19
N GLY A 21 15.90 -16.73 25.61
CA GLY A 21 16.07 -17.28 24.27
C GLY A 21 15.28 -18.56 24.03
N ALA A 22 14.55 -18.60 22.93
CA ALA A 22 13.91 -19.77 22.39
C ALA A 22 14.53 -20.12 21.04
N SER A 23 15.07 -21.33 20.94
CA SER A 23 15.53 -21.99 19.73
C SER A 23 14.41 -22.14 18.71
N LEU A 24 14.74 -21.97 17.44
CA LEU A 24 13.84 -22.18 16.30
C LEU A 24 13.37 -23.65 16.24
N PRO A 25 12.10 -23.92 16.02
CA PRO A 25 11.61 -25.27 15.77
C PRO A 25 11.93 -25.73 14.34
N ALA A 26 12.18 -27.04 14.22
CA ALA A 26 12.54 -27.73 13.00
C ALA A 26 11.49 -27.67 11.89
N ALA A 27 11.94 -27.92 10.68
CA ALA A 27 11.24 -27.91 9.42
C ALA A 27 9.80 -28.47 9.44
N PHE A 28 8.90 -27.72 8.81
CA PHE A 28 7.53 -28.12 8.54
C PHE A 28 7.50 -29.07 7.32
N GLU A 29 7.16 -30.33 7.53
CA GLU A 29 6.79 -31.26 6.46
C GLU A 29 5.28 -31.12 6.18
N PRO A 30 4.83 -31.01 4.94
CA PRO A 30 3.41 -30.95 4.63
C PRO A 30 2.84 -32.37 4.54
N GLU A 31 2.01 -32.77 5.49
CA GLU A 31 1.14 -33.94 5.34
C GLU A 31 0.01 -33.62 4.35
N ARG A 32 -0.03 -34.40 3.27
CA ARG A 32 -1.17 -34.46 2.35
C ARG A 32 -2.26 -35.32 2.96
N THR A 33 -3.34 -34.72 3.43
CA THR A 33 -4.60 -35.44 3.60
C THR A 33 -5.66 -34.86 2.67
N CYS A 34 -6.04 -35.71 1.71
CA CYS A 34 -7.21 -35.50 0.86
C CYS A 34 -8.45 -35.74 1.72
N GLY A 35 -9.25 -34.72 1.97
CA GLY A 35 -10.55 -34.80 2.64
C GLY A 35 -11.57 -33.96 1.88
N MET A 36 -12.45 -34.63 1.13
CA MET A 36 -13.61 -33.99 0.50
C MET A 36 -14.62 -33.59 1.57
N GLY A 37 -15.26 -32.42 1.38
CA GLY A 37 -16.57 -32.11 1.92
C GLY A 37 -16.64 -30.82 2.74
N GLY A 38 -17.05 -29.75 2.12
CA GLY A 38 -17.49 -28.52 2.73
C GLY A 38 -17.93 -27.57 1.63
N ASN A 39 -19.23 -27.57 1.34
CA ASN A 39 -19.86 -26.72 0.35
C ASN A 39 -20.05 -25.33 0.98
N ASP A 40 -19.00 -24.53 1.05
CA ASP A 40 -19.07 -23.12 1.45
C ASP A 40 -19.30 -22.33 0.18
N GLY A 41 -20.51 -21.76 0.06
CA GLY A 41 -21.02 -21.06 -1.09
C GLY A 41 -20.20 -19.80 -1.43
N TYR A 42 -19.06 -20.01 -2.06
CA TYR A 42 -18.48 -19.04 -2.94
C TYR A 42 -19.12 -19.24 -4.30
N ASP A 43 -20.00 -18.32 -4.67
CA ASP A 43 -20.50 -18.23 -6.03
C ASP A 43 -19.27 -18.28 -6.97
N THR A 44 -19.17 -19.38 -7.69
CA THR A 44 -18.37 -19.44 -8.92
C THR A 44 -19.12 -18.61 -9.97
N GLU A 45 -19.27 -17.30 -9.70
CA GLU A 45 -19.64 -16.36 -10.74
C GLU A 45 -18.57 -16.46 -11.83
N ALA A 46 -19.03 -16.70 -13.05
CA ALA A 46 -18.23 -16.63 -14.25
C ALA A 46 -17.29 -15.44 -14.13
N MET A 47 -15.98 -15.67 -14.31
CA MET A 47 -14.96 -14.64 -14.17
C MET A 47 -15.39 -13.44 -15.02
N SER A 48 -15.73 -12.37 -14.36
CA SER A 48 -16.18 -11.14 -15.01
C SER A 48 -15.01 -10.58 -15.79
N ASP A 49 -15.21 -10.22 -17.07
CA ASP A 49 -14.22 -9.46 -17.88
C ASP A 49 -13.94 -8.05 -17.29
N LYS A 50 -14.49 -7.77 -16.12
CA LYS A 50 -14.40 -6.50 -15.43
C LYS A 50 -13.19 -6.44 -14.49
N LEU A 51 -12.57 -5.26 -14.47
CA LEU A 51 -11.59 -4.90 -13.44
C LEU A 51 -12.29 -4.80 -12.07
N ILE A 52 -11.80 -5.52 -11.07
CA ILE A 52 -12.29 -5.48 -9.70
C ILE A 52 -11.13 -5.13 -8.76
N ILE A 53 -11.33 -4.13 -7.93
CA ILE A 53 -10.41 -3.74 -6.87
C ILE A 53 -10.97 -4.24 -5.54
N TRP A 54 -10.19 -5.10 -4.87
CA TRP A 54 -10.57 -5.70 -3.60
C TRP A 54 -9.99 -4.91 -2.42
N THR A 55 -10.83 -4.62 -1.44
CA THR A 55 -10.48 -3.87 -0.24
C THR A 55 -11.14 -4.47 1.00
N LEU A 56 -11.06 -3.80 2.15
CA LEU A 56 -11.73 -4.21 3.38
C LEU A 56 -13.19 -3.72 3.39
N ASP A 57 -14.10 -4.52 3.98
CA ASP A 57 -15.50 -4.17 4.15
C ASP A 57 -15.68 -3.00 5.14
N TRP A 58 -14.80 -2.91 6.13
CA TRP A 58 -14.70 -1.78 7.04
C TRP A 58 -13.27 -1.56 7.50
N VAL A 59 -12.99 -0.38 8.04
CA VAL A 59 -11.73 -0.05 8.71
C VAL A 59 -12.04 0.65 10.03
N PRO A 60 -11.24 0.45 11.09
CA PRO A 60 -11.46 1.11 12.36
C PRO A 60 -11.60 2.62 12.21
N ALA A 61 -12.56 3.23 12.90
CA ALA A 61 -12.72 4.67 12.94
C ALA A 61 -11.54 5.31 13.69
N GLY A 62 -11.01 6.42 13.14
CA GLY A 62 -9.90 7.16 13.72
C GLY A 62 -9.16 7.97 12.65
N ASP A 63 -8.26 8.85 13.06
CA ASP A 63 -7.60 9.83 12.18
C ASP A 63 -6.65 9.23 11.15
N ALA A 64 -6.39 7.93 11.22
CA ALA A 64 -5.35 7.30 10.43
C ALA A 64 -5.79 6.19 9.45
N PRO A 65 -6.79 5.32 9.72
CA PRO A 65 -6.89 4.05 9.00
C PRO A 65 -7.21 4.18 7.52
N ARG A 66 -8.11 5.09 7.13
CA ARG A 66 -8.52 5.22 5.71
C ARG A 66 -7.41 5.72 4.79
N GLY A 67 -6.51 6.54 5.30
CA GLY A 67 -5.34 7.02 4.55
C GLY A 67 -4.29 5.95 4.27
N PHE A 68 -4.31 4.85 5.03
CA PHE A 68 -3.36 3.75 4.93
C PHE A 68 -3.87 2.53 4.17
N VAL A 69 -5.17 2.47 3.85
CA VAL A 69 -5.69 1.41 2.99
C VAL A 69 -5.29 1.73 1.56
N ARG A 70 -4.39 0.94 1.03
CA ARG A 70 -3.72 1.18 -0.26
C ARG A 70 -4.60 0.98 -1.48
N ASP A 71 -5.88 0.62 -1.31
CA ASP A 71 -6.85 0.50 -2.40
C ASP A 71 -7.14 1.84 -3.07
N LEU A 72 -7.05 2.94 -2.33
CA LEU A 72 -7.28 4.28 -2.86
C LEU A 72 -6.34 4.60 -4.03
N ARG A 73 -5.07 4.18 -3.99
CA ARG A 73 -4.11 4.40 -5.07
C ARG A 73 -4.50 3.66 -6.36
N LEU A 74 -5.12 2.48 -6.24
CA LEU A 74 -5.60 1.72 -7.39
C LEU A 74 -6.84 2.36 -8.01
N ARG A 75 -7.78 2.80 -7.17
CA ARG A 75 -8.96 3.54 -7.62
C ARG A 75 -8.55 4.82 -8.32
N TRP A 76 -7.67 5.59 -7.72
CA TRP A 76 -7.15 6.83 -8.32
C TRP A 76 -6.50 6.55 -9.68
N ALA A 77 -5.67 5.52 -9.80
CA ALA A 77 -5.10 5.15 -11.09
C ALA A 77 -6.15 4.72 -12.12
N ALA A 78 -7.20 4.02 -11.71
CA ALA A 78 -8.29 3.63 -12.60
C ALA A 78 -9.08 4.86 -13.10
N GLU A 79 -9.38 5.83 -12.21
CA GLU A 79 -10.03 7.09 -12.57
C GLU A 79 -9.17 7.90 -13.55
N GLU A 80 -7.87 8.10 -13.27
CA GLU A 80 -6.94 8.80 -14.17
C GLU A 80 -6.79 8.11 -15.53
N ALA A 81 -6.92 6.79 -15.56
CA ALA A 81 -6.86 6.01 -16.79
C ALA A 81 -8.20 5.93 -17.55
N GLY A 82 -9.30 6.43 -16.97
CA GLY A 82 -10.64 6.30 -17.51
C GLY A 82 -11.13 4.83 -17.58
N LEU A 83 -10.67 3.97 -16.66
CA LEU A 83 -11.04 2.57 -16.60
C LEU A 83 -12.27 2.37 -15.71
N SER A 84 -13.26 1.66 -16.24
CA SER A 84 -14.39 1.19 -15.41
C SER A 84 -13.93 0.05 -14.51
N TYR A 85 -14.33 0.10 -13.24
CA TYR A 85 -14.00 -0.92 -12.25
C TYR A 85 -15.13 -1.10 -11.24
N ASP A 86 -15.18 -2.27 -10.64
CA ASP A 86 -16.00 -2.55 -9.47
C ASP A 86 -15.13 -2.59 -8.21
N VAL A 87 -15.72 -2.31 -7.06
CA VAL A 87 -15.07 -2.48 -5.75
C VAL A 87 -15.76 -3.62 -5.03
N ARG A 88 -14.97 -4.61 -4.63
CA ARG A 88 -15.44 -5.71 -3.76
C ARG A 88 -14.67 -5.71 -2.45
N THR A 89 -15.26 -6.30 -1.44
CA THR A 89 -14.69 -6.28 -0.10
C THR A 89 -14.38 -7.67 0.43
N VAL A 90 -13.40 -7.73 1.32
CA VAL A 90 -13.10 -8.88 2.16
C VAL A 90 -13.30 -8.49 3.62
N PRO A 91 -13.77 -9.42 4.48
CA PRO A 91 -14.00 -9.13 5.88
C PRO A 91 -12.72 -8.72 6.60
N PHE A 92 -12.74 -7.59 7.30
CA PHE A 92 -11.60 -7.12 8.08
C PHE A 92 -11.19 -8.11 9.16
N ASP A 93 -12.17 -8.70 9.87
CA ASP A 93 -11.90 -9.55 11.04
C ASP A 93 -11.28 -10.90 10.66
N SER A 94 -11.57 -11.42 9.48
CA SER A 94 -11.02 -12.69 8.98
C SER A 94 -9.96 -12.52 7.88
N ARG A 95 -9.46 -11.30 7.65
CA ARG A 95 -8.50 -11.01 6.58
C ARG A 95 -7.23 -11.86 6.59
N ALA A 96 -6.83 -12.35 7.76
CA ALA A 96 -5.65 -13.21 7.90
C ALA A 96 -5.85 -14.63 7.32
N THR A 97 -7.07 -15.02 6.97
CA THR A 97 -7.39 -16.38 6.50
C THR A 97 -8.31 -16.43 5.28
N ASN A 98 -8.97 -15.32 4.95
CA ASN A 98 -10.11 -15.32 4.02
C ASN A 98 -9.72 -15.35 2.53
N HIS A 99 -8.57 -14.80 2.14
CA HIS A 99 -8.20 -14.62 0.73
C HIS A 99 -6.73 -14.95 0.46
N LEU A 100 -6.18 -15.89 1.20
CA LEU A 100 -4.77 -16.27 1.10
C LEU A 100 -4.40 -16.91 -0.23
N ASP A 101 -5.34 -17.47 -0.94
CA ASP A 101 -5.21 -18.01 -2.30
C ASP A 101 -4.96 -16.90 -3.34
N ARG A 102 -5.40 -15.68 -3.07
CA ARG A 102 -5.26 -14.50 -3.95
C ARG A 102 -4.21 -13.52 -3.46
N GLN A 103 -4.02 -13.43 -2.15
CA GLN A 103 -3.03 -12.56 -1.51
C GLN A 103 -2.39 -13.31 -0.34
N PRO A 104 -1.19 -13.88 -0.52
CA PRO A 104 -0.59 -14.83 0.44
C PRO A 104 -0.24 -14.24 1.80
N PHE A 105 -0.26 -12.93 1.93
CA PHE A 105 0.01 -12.22 3.20
C PHE A 105 -1.28 -11.76 3.92
N GLY A 106 -2.46 -12.13 3.40
CA GLY A 106 -3.76 -11.73 3.97
C GLY A 106 -3.99 -10.22 3.96
N GLN A 107 -3.45 -9.51 2.98
CA GLN A 107 -3.53 -8.06 2.88
C GLN A 107 -4.51 -7.62 1.77
N VAL A 108 -4.79 -6.33 1.74
CA VAL A 108 -5.45 -5.62 0.66
C VAL A 108 -4.62 -4.38 0.29
N PRO A 109 -4.75 -3.85 -0.93
CA PRO A 109 -5.59 -4.33 -2.03
C PRO A 109 -4.97 -5.48 -2.79
N TYR A 110 -5.80 -6.21 -3.48
CA TYR A 110 -5.45 -6.98 -4.65
C TYR A 110 -6.47 -6.66 -5.76
N LEU A 111 -6.19 -7.03 -7.01
CA LEU A 111 -7.11 -6.83 -8.12
C LEU A 111 -7.31 -8.11 -8.91
N THR A 112 -8.46 -8.18 -9.60
CA THR A 112 -8.73 -9.15 -10.65
C THR A 112 -9.15 -8.39 -11.92
N ASP A 113 -8.63 -8.80 -13.08
CA ASP A 113 -8.87 -8.19 -14.39
C ASP A 113 -8.95 -9.30 -15.42
N GLY A 114 -10.16 -9.78 -15.71
CA GLY A 114 -10.38 -11.03 -16.46
C GLY A 114 -9.70 -12.21 -15.73
N ASP A 115 -8.84 -12.92 -16.45
CA ASP A 115 -8.08 -14.08 -15.93
C ASP A 115 -6.88 -13.68 -15.04
N VAL A 116 -6.56 -12.39 -14.95
CA VAL A 116 -5.44 -11.90 -14.15
C VAL A 116 -5.90 -11.70 -12.72
N SER A 117 -5.22 -12.35 -11.77
CA SER A 117 -5.29 -12.01 -10.33
C SER A 117 -3.93 -11.51 -9.87
N MET A 118 -3.88 -10.36 -9.22
CA MET A 118 -2.64 -9.68 -8.90
C MET A 118 -2.69 -9.03 -7.53
N PHE A 119 -1.66 -9.24 -6.75
CA PHE A 119 -1.44 -8.58 -5.45
C PHE A 119 -0.19 -7.68 -5.51
N GLU A 120 0.15 -7.01 -4.42
CA GLU A 120 1.07 -5.88 -4.30
C GLU A 120 0.57 -4.62 -5.01
N SER A 121 0.29 -3.58 -4.25
CA SER A 121 -0.29 -2.35 -4.79
C SER A 121 0.56 -1.69 -5.88
N GLY A 122 1.89 -1.80 -5.82
CA GLY A 122 2.78 -1.32 -6.87
C GLY A 122 2.67 -2.12 -8.16
N ALA A 123 2.59 -3.45 -8.07
CA ALA A 123 2.39 -4.32 -9.23
C ALA A 123 1.03 -4.07 -9.88
N CYS A 124 -0.02 -3.96 -9.05
CA CYS A 124 -1.36 -3.61 -9.50
C CYS A 124 -1.38 -2.26 -10.23
N LEU A 125 -0.70 -1.24 -9.69
CA LEU A 125 -0.58 0.07 -10.32
C LEU A 125 0.12 0.01 -11.68
N LEU A 126 1.22 -0.74 -11.79
CA LEU A 126 1.93 -0.93 -13.06
C LEU A 126 1.06 -1.64 -14.09
N HIS A 127 0.24 -2.61 -13.68
CA HIS A 127 -0.72 -3.28 -14.55
C HIS A 127 -1.77 -2.29 -15.08
N LEU A 128 -2.39 -1.50 -14.21
CA LEU A 128 -3.37 -0.47 -14.60
C LEU A 128 -2.74 0.61 -15.49
N ALA A 129 -1.53 1.06 -15.14
CA ALA A 129 -0.84 2.11 -15.88
C ALA A 129 -0.54 1.71 -17.33
N ARG A 130 -0.22 0.43 -17.60
CA ARG A 130 0.00 -0.06 -18.97
C ARG A 130 -1.21 0.04 -19.88
N ARG A 131 -2.41 0.18 -19.32
CA ARG A 131 -3.66 0.38 -20.06
C ARG A 131 -3.89 1.85 -20.45
N SER A 132 -3.06 2.78 -19.99
CA SER A 132 -3.20 4.22 -20.22
C SER A 132 -1.87 4.88 -20.60
N GLU A 133 -1.85 5.58 -21.74
CA GLU A 133 -0.67 6.38 -22.11
C GLU A 133 -0.44 7.55 -21.16
N LEU A 134 -1.49 8.03 -20.49
CA LEU A 134 -1.36 9.09 -19.47
C LEU A 134 -0.49 8.60 -18.31
N LEU A 135 -0.70 7.36 -17.85
CA LEU A 135 -0.05 6.82 -16.66
C LEU A 135 1.30 6.15 -16.95
N MET A 136 1.47 5.60 -18.17
CA MET A 136 2.69 4.90 -18.55
C MET A 136 3.15 5.37 -19.95
N PRO A 137 4.34 5.98 -20.06
CA PRO A 137 4.97 6.26 -21.35
C PRO A 137 5.10 5.00 -22.21
N ARG A 138 5.05 5.15 -23.52
CA ARG A 138 5.19 4.03 -24.47
C ARG A 138 6.61 3.83 -24.96
N ASP A 139 7.48 4.78 -24.72
CA ASP A 139 8.92 4.62 -25.00
C ASP A 139 9.63 3.90 -23.86
N ALA A 140 10.67 3.14 -24.19
CA ALA A 140 11.37 2.28 -23.24
C ALA A 140 12.03 3.07 -22.09
N ALA A 141 12.54 4.27 -22.36
CA ALA A 141 13.21 5.09 -21.36
C ALA A 141 12.18 5.64 -20.34
N GLY A 142 11.06 6.17 -20.83
CA GLY A 142 9.98 6.69 -19.98
C GLY A 142 9.30 5.57 -19.18
N GLU A 143 9.10 4.39 -19.78
CA GLU A 143 8.59 3.23 -19.03
C GLU A 143 9.55 2.82 -17.90
N ALA A 144 10.84 2.69 -18.20
CA ALA A 144 11.86 2.31 -17.22
C ALA A 144 11.95 3.34 -16.08
N GLU A 145 11.96 4.64 -16.39
CA GLU A 145 11.97 5.70 -15.39
C GLU A 145 10.72 5.67 -14.51
N THR A 146 9.54 5.45 -15.11
CA THR A 146 8.28 5.33 -14.37
C THR A 146 8.30 4.13 -13.41
N GLN A 147 8.73 2.97 -13.87
CA GLN A 147 8.85 1.77 -13.03
C GLN A 147 9.84 1.99 -11.88
N GLN A 148 10.99 2.61 -12.15
CA GLN A 148 12.00 2.96 -11.16
C GLN A 148 11.40 3.80 -10.03
N TRP A 149 10.62 4.84 -10.35
CA TRP A 149 10.01 5.71 -9.35
C TRP A 149 8.83 5.05 -8.61
N VAL A 150 8.08 4.16 -9.25
CA VAL A 150 7.08 3.32 -8.57
C VAL A 150 7.74 2.45 -7.51
N ILE A 151 8.83 1.77 -7.85
CA ILE A 151 9.57 0.94 -6.89
C ILE A 151 10.24 1.82 -5.81
N ALA A 152 10.79 2.98 -6.16
CA ALA A 152 11.39 3.90 -5.19
C ALA A 152 10.37 4.44 -4.19
N ALA A 153 9.14 4.74 -4.62
CA ALA A 153 8.07 5.16 -3.71
C ALA A 153 7.80 4.13 -2.61
N LEU A 154 7.76 2.84 -2.96
CA LEU A 154 7.54 1.75 -2.03
C LEU A 154 8.80 1.42 -1.21
N ASN A 155 9.93 1.18 -1.87
CA ASN A 155 11.11 0.61 -1.23
C ASN A 155 12.09 1.66 -0.67
N SER A 156 11.98 2.93 -1.07
CA SER A 156 12.87 3.97 -0.56
C SER A 156 12.17 4.97 0.36
N ILE A 157 10.87 5.17 0.19
CA ILE A 157 10.10 6.14 0.98
C ILE A 157 9.10 5.41 1.89
N GLU A 158 8.13 4.66 1.35
CA GLU A 158 7.07 4.01 2.14
C GLU A 158 7.66 3.00 3.15
N MET A 159 8.72 2.28 2.77
CA MET A 159 9.43 1.36 3.65
C MET A 159 9.91 2.00 4.96
N VAL A 160 10.14 3.30 4.98
CA VAL A 160 10.57 4.04 6.19
C VAL A 160 9.38 4.76 6.82
N THR A 161 8.55 5.40 6.00
CA THR A 161 7.47 6.26 6.49
C THR A 161 6.39 5.48 7.23
N VAL A 162 6.04 4.28 6.78
CA VAL A 162 5.00 3.46 7.42
C VAL A 162 5.46 2.86 8.74
N PRO A 163 6.63 2.21 8.88
CA PRO A 163 7.12 1.77 10.19
C PRO A 163 7.35 2.93 11.16
N TRP A 164 7.89 4.07 10.69
CA TRP A 164 8.06 5.26 11.53
C TRP A 164 6.70 5.78 12.04
N TRP A 165 5.71 5.88 11.15
CA TRP A 165 4.34 6.27 11.50
C TRP A 165 3.76 5.33 12.57
N PHE A 166 3.88 4.02 12.36
CA PHE A 166 3.36 3.01 13.30
C PHE A 166 3.98 3.16 14.69
N LEU A 167 5.29 3.30 14.77
CA LEU A 167 5.99 3.52 16.04
C LEU A 167 5.54 4.83 16.69
N THR A 168 5.36 5.89 15.92
CA THR A 168 4.92 7.18 16.41
C THR A 168 3.52 7.12 17.03
N ILE A 169 2.54 6.52 16.36
CA ILE A 169 1.16 6.41 16.89
C ILE A 169 1.04 5.43 18.05
N THR A 170 2.01 4.53 18.21
CA THR A 170 2.07 3.61 19.36
C THR A 170 2.87 4.16 20.53
N GLY A 171 3.20 5.46 20.54
CA GLY A 171 3.83 6.16 21.65
C GLY A 171 5.35 6.23 21.57
N GLN A 172 5.97 5.82 20.47
CA GLN A 172 7.41 5.90 20.24
C GLN A 172 7.74 7.00 19.22
N ALA A 173 7.37 8.24 19.53
CA ALA A 173 7.57 9.37 18.62
C ALA A 173 9.06 9.67 18.35
N ASP A 174 9.92 9.45 19.34
CA ASP A 174 11.37 9.47 19.17
C ASP A 174 11.88 8.01 19.04
N ASN A 175 11.97 7.55 17.83
CA ASN A 175 12.37 6.18 17.52
C ASN A 175 13.56 6.15 16.56
N GLY A 176 14.24 4.99 16.46
CA GLY A 176 15.45 4.81 15.66
C GLY A 176 15.28 5.04 14.15
N LEU A 177 14.05 5.15 13.65
CA LEU A 177 13.78 5.44 12.23
C LEU A 177 13.73 6.94 11.93
N THR A 178 13.63 7.81 12.95
CA THR A 178 13.48 9.27 12.78
C THR A 178 14.61 9.87 11.94
N GLY A 179 15.86 9.50 12.22
CA GLY A 179 17.01 9.96 11.44
C GLY A 179 16.96 9.51 9.98
N TRP A 180 16.56 8.26 9.75
CA TRP A 180 16.40 7.71 8.39
C TRP A 180 15.23 8.38 7.65
N MET A 181 14.11 8.56 8.32
CA MET A 181 12.97 9.32 7.82
C MET A 181 13.37 10.73 7.36
N THR A 182 14.06 11.48 8.24
CA THR A 182 14.57 12.83 7.95
C THR A 182 15.41 12.84 6.67
N GLN A 183 16.36 11.93 6.56
CA GLN A 183 17.24 11.84 5.39
C GLN A 183 16.47 11.53 4.10
N ARG A 184 15.54 10.56 4.14
CA ARG A 184 14.76 10.18 2.96
C ARG A 184 13.87 11.30 2.47
N LEU A 185 13.19 12.00 3.39
CA LEU A 185 12.33 13.11 3.04
C LEU A 185 13.12 14.34 2.55
N ALA A 186 14.32 14.61 3.12
CA ALA A 186 15.20 15.66 2.61
C ALA A 186 15.72 15.35 1.20
N HIS A 187 16.06 14.10 0.90
CA HIS A 187 16.43 13.71 -0.47
C HIS A 187 15.25 13.89 -1.44
N MET A 188 14.04 13.54 -1.01
CA MET A 188 12.84 13.70 -1.84
C MET A 188 12.52 15.17 -2.08
N GLU A 189 12.63 16.02 -1.06
CA GLU A 189 12.47 17.48 -1.16
C GLU A 189 13.42 18.07 -2.22
N ARG A 190 14.70 17.68 -2.20
CA ARG A 190 15.68 18.11 -3.21
C ARG A 190 15.26 17.67 -4.62
N VAL A 191 14.88 16.40 -4.80
CA VAL A 191 14.40 15.90 -6.11
C VAL A 191 13.23 16.73 -6.63
N LEU A 192 12.26 17.02 -5.77
CA LEU A 192 11.06 17.75 -6.13
C LEU A 192 11.29 19.27 -6.30
N SER A 193 12.37 19.81 -5.76
CA SER A 193 12.77 21.20 -6.02
C SER A 193 13.39 21.39 -7.42
N GLU A 194 13.92 20.32 -8.01
CA GLU A 194 14.62 20.34 -9.30
C GLU A 194 13.71 19.90 -10.48
N ARG A 195 12.59 19.24 -10.20
CA ARG A 195 11.72 18.70 -11.26
C ARG A 195 10.23 18.78 -10.90
N GLN A 196 9.43 18.96 -11.91
CA GLN A 196 7.98 19.02 -11.77
C GLN A 196 7.33 17.63 -11.66
N TRP A 197 7.87 16.65 -12.37
CA TRP A 197 7.40 15.27 -12.48
C TRP A 197 8.53 14.29 -12.23
N LEU A 198 8.22 13.11 -11.70
CA LEU A 198 9.24 12.11 -11.37
C LEU A 198 9.79 11.42 -12.61
N ALA A 199 8.97 11.18 -13.63
CA ALA A 199 9.34 10.44 -14.81
C ALA A 199 8.86 11.14 -16.09
N ALA A 200 9.60 10.96 -17.19
CA ALA A 200 9.23 11.34 -18.55
C ALA A 200 8.80 12.82 -18.73
N ASN A 201 9.18 13.73 -17.82
CA ASN A 201 8.78 15.14 -17.78
C ASN A 201 7.27 15.38 -17.88
N ARG A 202 6.46 14.44 -17.40
CA ARG A 202 5.00 14.53 -17.36
C ARG A 202 4.44 13.70 -16.21
N PHE A 203 3.16 13.92 -15.90
CA PHE A 203 2.45 13.09 -14.93
C PHE A 203 2.44 11.62 -15.38
N THR A 204 2.73 10.72 -14.43
CA THR A 204 2.71 9.27 -14.59
C THR A 204 2.16 8.60 -13.32
N VAL A 205 1.98 7.28 -13.35
CA VAL A 205 1.59 6.50 -12.17
C VAL A 205 2.62 6.61 -11.03
N ALA A 206 3.88 6.94 -11.34
CA ALA A 206 4.92 7.17 -10.33
C ALA A 206 4.61 8.41 -9.47
N ASP A 207 4.10 9.49 -10.08
CA ASP A 207 3.69 10.69 -9.36
C ASP A 207 2.48 10.44 -8.48
N LEU A 208 1.50 9.68 -8.98
CA LEU A 208 0.33 9.26 -8.22
C LEU A 208 0.75 8.49 -6.95
N LEU A 209 1.57 7.46 -7.10
CA LEU A 209 1.99 6.63 -5.99
C LEU A 209 2.87 7.39 -4.99
N MET A 210 3.83 8.18 -5.47
CA MET A 210 4.68 8.98 -4.58
C MET A 210 3.85 10.01 -3.80
N THR A 211 2.87 10.62 -4.44
CA THR A 211 1.94 11.53 -3.75
C THR A 211 1.14 10.80 -2.68
N ASP A 212 0.61 9.61 -2.99
CA ASP A 212 -0.13 8.81 -2.00
C ASP A 212 0.71 8.49 -0.76
N VAL A 213 1.99 8.18 -0.94
CA VAL A 213 2.94 7.92 0.16
C VAL A 213 3.24 9.20 0.97
N LEU A 214 3.49 10.33 0.29
CA LEU A 214 3.94 11.56 0.95
C LEU A 214 2.81 12.37 1.61
N ARG A 215 1.54 12.22 1.16
CA ARG A 215 0.39 12.96 1.69
C ARG A 215 -0.12 12.45 3.03
N ILE A 216 0.35 11.32 3.53
CA ILE A 216 -0.07 10.77 4.83
C ILE A 216 0.18 11.80 5.94
N GLY A 217 -0.85 12.11 6.72
CA GLY A 217 -0.88 13.27 7.61
C GLY A 217 0.36 13.49 8.46
N LEU A 218 0.81 12.49 9.24
CA LEU A 218 2.03 12.61 10.05
C LEU A 218 3.31 12.69 9.20
N VAL A 219 3.37 12.01 8.06
CA VAL A 219 4.49 12.10 7.12
C VAL A 219 4.53 13.48 6.49
N ARG A 220 3.37 14.00 6.09
CA ARG A 220 3.23 15.34 5.51
C ARG A 220 3.62 16.44 6.51
N ALA A 221 3.24 16.28 7.78
CA ALA A 221 3.56 17.23 8.85
C ALA A 221 5.02 17.15 9.34
N PHE A 222 5.82 16.18 8.84
CA PHE A 222 7.18 15.97 9.30
C PHE A 222 8.16 16.95 8.64
N GLY A 223 8.43 18.05 9.31
CA GLY A 223 9.36 19.12 8.87
C GLY A 223 8.80 19.98 7.72
N GLU A 224 9.47 21.10 7.46
CA GLU A 224 9.11 22.00 6.37
C GLU A 224 9.66 21.49 5.04
N ARG A 225 8.79 21.30 4.05
CA ARG A 225 9.13 20.74 2.73
C ARG A 225 8.29 21.40 1.63
N PRO A 226 8.60 22.64 1.26
CA PRO A 226 7.77 23.43 0.35
C PRO A 226 7.66 22.83 -1.05
N ALA A 227 8.72 22.21 -1.59
CA ALA A 227 8.65 21.56 -2.90
C ALA A 227 7.76 20.31 -2.86
N THR A 228 7.85 19.52 -1.80
CA THR A 228 6.97 18.37 -1.54
C THR A 228 5.51 18.81 -1.43
N GLU A 229 5.22 19.89 -0.69
CA GLU A 229 3.86 20.42 -0.55
C GLU A 229 3.29 20.92 -1.88
N ALA A 230 4.09 21.64 -2.65
CA ALA A 230 3.69 22.09 -3.99
C ALA A 230 3.44 20.91 -4.95
N TYR A 231 4.25 19.86 -4.84
CA TYR A 231 4.08 18.63 -5.61
C TYR A 231 2.81 17.88 -5.23
N ILE A 232 2.58 17.64 -3.94
CA ILE A 232 1.36 17.00 -3.45
C ILE A 232 0.13 17.78 -3.94
N LYS A 233 0.13 19.10 -3.73
CA LYS A 233 -0.99 19.95 -4.16
C LYS A 233 -1.26 19.83 -5.66
N ARG A 234 -0.23 19.91 -6.50
CA ARG A 234 -0.36 19.81 -7.96
C ARG A 234 -1.06 18.52 -8.39
N ILE A 235 -0.76 17.41 -7.71
CA ILE A 235 -1.28 16.11 -8.09
C ILE A 235 -2.67 15.87 -7.49
N THR A 236 -2.90 16.32 -6.25
CA THR A 236 -4.23 16.21 -5.61
C THR A 236 -5.27 17.20 -6.15
N ASP A 237 -4.86 18.25 -6.85
CA ASP A 237 -5.76 19.18 -7.55
C ASP A 237 -6.23 18.66 -8.92
N ARG A 238 -5.77 17.47 -9.35
CA ARG A 238 -6.25 16.82 -10.58
C ARG A 238 -7.70 16.37 -10.40
N PRO A 239 -8.49 16.33 -11.49
CA PRO A 239 -9.93 16.08 -11.42
C PRO A 239 -10.31 14.61 -11.10
N ALA A 240 -9.37 13.68 -11.11
CA ALA A 240 -9.60 12.25 -10.86
C ALA A 240 -9.50 11.88 -9.37
#